data_a725b3c037bde66cdf0acf7200e1d45b
#
_entry.id   a725b3c037bde66cdf0acf7200e1d45b
#
_cell.length_a   1.000
_cell.length_b   1.000
_cell.length_c   1.000
_cell.angle_alpha   90.00
_cell.angle_beta   90.00
_cell.angle_gamma   90.00
#
_symmetry.space_group_name_H-M   'P 1'
#
loop_
_entity.id
_entity.type
_entity.pdbx_description
1 polymer ?
#
loop_
_entity_poly.entity_id
_entity_poly.type
_entity_poly.pdbx_seq_one_letter_code
_entity_poly.pdbx_strand_id
1 'polypeptide(L)'
;FYIEPKPKEPTKNQYDFDVATCANFLRKYNLLDDFKVNIEANHATLAGHTFQHELRTARVNGIFGSIDANQGDLLLGWDTDQFPTNVYETTACMYEVLKAGGFTNGGLNFDAKARRQSNTFEDIILSYIAGMDSFALGLIKAQEIIDDGRIDEFKNERYSSYKSGIGKRIVEGKETLESLAEYAAGLTDVKAQSGRQEYLESVINDIMFGGTI
;
A
#
# COMPACT_ATOMS: atom_id res chain seq x y z
N PHE A 1 2.82 -0.79 21.03
CA PHE A 1 3.89 0.10 20.59
C PHE A 1 3.89 0.16 19.07
N TYR A 2 4.33 1.32 18.52
CA TYR A 2 4.49 1.51 17.08
C TYR A 2 5.95 1.79 16.76
N ILE A 3 6.42 1.26 15.63
CA ILE A 3 7.65 1.67 14.97
C ILE A 3 7.24 2.55 13.80
N GLU A 4 7.91 3.67 13.63
CA GLU A 4 7.71 4.56 12.50
C GLU A 4 8.92 4.46 11.57
N PRO A 5 8.78 3.74 10.44
CA PRO A 5 9.88 3.58 9.50
C PRO A 5 10.28 4.89 8.85
N LYS A 6 11.58 5.13 8.77
CA LYS A 6 12.15 6.29 8.07
C LYS A 6 13.54 5.94 7.54
N PRO A 7 13.82 6.10 6.24
CA PRO A 7 15.10 5.63 5.66
C PRO A 7 16.29 6.52 5.99
N LYS A 8 16.05 7.79 6.26
CA LYS A 8 17.07 8.83 6.52
C LYS A 8 16.45 9.99 7.28
N GLU A 9 17.28 10.90 7.77
CA GLU A 9 16.94 12.04 8.60
C GLU A 9 16.54 11.65 10.05
N PRO A 10 17.23 12.25 11.01
CA PRO A 10 18.33 13.24 10.90
C PRO A 10 19.67 12.64 10.47
N THR A 11 19.80 11.33 10.38
CA THR A 11 21.00 10.65 9.88
C THR A 11 20.88 10.30 8.40
N LYS A 12 21.99 9.96 7.74
CA LYS A 12 21.99 9.54 6.35
C LYS A 12 21.30 8.21 6.13
N ASN A 13 21.36 7.31 7.12
CA ASN A 13 20.77 5.98 7.09
C ASN A 13 20.16 5.69 8.45
N GLN A 14 18.96 5.13 8.45
CA GLN A 14 18.24 4.64 9.62
C GLN A 14 18.13 3.12 9.57
N TYR A 15 18.06 2.46 10.74
CA TYR A 15 17.92 1.00 10.82
C TYR A 15 16.53 0.52 10.42
N ASP A 16 15.52 1.32 10.70
CA ASP A 16 14.10 1.12 10.42
C ASP A 16 13.69 1.71 9.07
N PHE A 17 14.45 1.37 8.04
CA PHE A 17 14.42 1.97 6.71
C PHE A 17 13.02 1.99 6.07
N ASP A 18 12.30 0.89 6.15
CA ASP A 18 10.96 0.67 5.60
C ASP A 18 10.20 -0.38 6.41
N VAL A 19 8.93 -0.58 6.07
CA VAL A 19 8.08 -1.58 6.74
C VAL A 19 8.62 -3.00 6.62
N ALA A 20 9.20 -3.36 5.47
CA ALA A 20 9.77 -4.70 5.26
C ALA A 20 10.97 -4.97 6.18
N THR A 21 11.83 -3.95 6.36
CA THR A 21 12.97 -4.01 7.27
C THR A 21 12.51 -4.13 8.72
N CYS A 22 11.50 -3.34 9.13
CA CYS A 22 10.89 -3.45 10.46
C CYS A 22 10.28 -4.84 10.68
N ALA A 23 9.49 -5.35 9.74
CA ALA A 23 8.89 -6.69 9.83
C ALA A 23 9.95 -7.79 9.97
N ASN A 24 11.07 -7.67 9.25
CA ASN A 24 12.17 -8.63 9.34
C ASN A 24 12.86 -8.60 10.72
N PHE A 25 13.09 -7.41 11.26
CA PHE A 25 13.62 -7.24 12.60
C PHE A 25 12.67 -7.84 13.65
N LEU A 26 11.39 -7.48 13.61
CA LEU A 26 10.38 -7.97 14.55
C LEU A 26 10.27 -9.51 14.50
N ARG A 27 10.31 -10.09 13.30
CA ARG A 27 10.28 -11.55 13.12
C ARG A 27 11.50 -12.23 13.73
N LYS A 28 12.69 -11.64 13.55
CA LYS A 28 13.94 -12.18 14.11
C LYS A 28 13.92 -12.26 15.63
N TYR A 29 13.26 -11.32 16.29
CA TYR A 29 13.20 -11.23 17.74
C TYR A 29 11.87 -11.69 18.35
N ASN A 30 10.96 -12.29 17.55
CA ASN A 30 9.64 -12.75 17.96
C ASN A 30 8.76 -11.63 18.56
N LEU A 31 8.76 -10.45 17.94
CA LEU A 31 8.07 -9.24 18.40
C LEU A 31 6.90 -8.82 17.49
N LEU A 32 6.53 -9.62 16.49
CA LEU A 32 5.46 -9.28 15.54
C LEU A 32 4.09 -9.05 16.20
N ASP A 33 3.84 -9.72 17.32
CA ASP A 33 2.58 -9.60 18.07
C ASP A 33 2.58 -8.39 19.02
N ASP A 34 3.76 -7.89 19.40
CA ASP A 34 3.91 -6.80 20.38
C ASP A 34 3.95 -5.42 19.74
N PHE A 35 4.40 -5.35 18.48
CA PHE A 35 4.60 -4.09 17.77
C PHE A 35 3.77 -4.02 16.49
N LYS A 36 3.33 -2.81 16.19
CA LYS A 36 2.77 -2.43 14.89
C LYS A 36 3.62 -1.31 14.30
N VAL A 37 3.26 -0.87 13.09
CA VAL A 37 3.93 0.26 12.45
C VAL A 37 2.99 1.46 12.37
N ASN A 38 3.56 2.65 12.54
CA ASN A 38 2.99 3.92 12.16
C ASN A 38 3.65 4.32 10.84
N ILE A 39 2.88 4.47 9.78
CA ILE A 39 3.44 4.63 8.44
C ILE A 39 3.17 6.05 7.97
N GLU A 40 4.25 6.77 7.69
CA GLU A 40 4.18 8.11 7.14
C GLU A 40 4.37 8.09 5.62
N ALA A 41 3.52 8.86 4.91
CA ALA A 41 3.54 8.90 3.46
C ALA A 41 4.86 9.48 2.90
N ASN A 42 5.38 10.54 3.50
CA ASN A 42 6.64 11.13 3.04
C ASN A 42 7.83 10.20 3.33
N HIS A 43 7.82 9.48 4.45
CA HIS A 43 8.86 8.48 4.75
C HIS A 43 8.88 7.36 3.72
N ALA A 44 7.71 6.88 3.26
CA ALA A 44 7.61 5.92 2.18
C ALA A 44 8.27 6.45 0.89
N THR A 45 7.97 7.69 0.49
CA THR A 45 8.58 8.30 -0.70
C THR A 45 10.09 8.46 -0.56
N LEU A 46 10.59 8.83 0.61
CA LEU A 46 12.03 8.90 0.90
C LEU A 46 12.72 7.54 0.79
N ALA A 47 12.02 6.44 1.09
CA ALA A 47 12.50 5.08 0.92
C ALA A 47 12.43 4.58 -0.54
N GLY A 48 11.87 5.37 -1.45
CA GLY A 48 11.67 4.99 -2.85
C GLY A 48 10.43 4.12 -3.08
N HIS A 49 9.48 4.12 -2.13
CA HIS A 49 8.23 3.38 -2.20
C HIS A 49 7.04 4.30 -2.40
N THR A 50 5.93 3.75 -2.90
CA THR A 50 4.64 4.43 -2.77
C THR A 50 4.10 4.24 -1.36
N PHE A 51 3.28 5.16 -0.89
CA PHE A 51 2.61 5.00 0.40
C PHE A 51 1.76 3.71 0.45
N GLN A 52 1.06 3.39 -0.62
CA GLN A 52 0.30 2.15 -0.74
C GLN A 52 1.17 0.90 -0.58
N HIS A 53 2.40 0.89 -1.11
CA HIS A 53 3.33 -0.23 -0.97
C HIS A 53 3.62 -0.53 0.50
N GLU A 54 3.93 0.50 1.27
CA GLU A 54 4.25 0.37 2.70
C GLU A 54 3.04 -0.12 3.50
N LEU A 55 1.85 0.46 3.25
CA LEU A 55 0.61 0.05 3.89
C LEU A 55 0.25 -1.41 3.58
N ARG A 56 0.39 -1.82 2.31
CA ARG A 56 0.16 -3.22 1.90
C ARG A 56 1.16 -4.16 2.55
N THR A 57 2.42 -3.78 2.61
CA THR A 57 3.47 -4.56 3.27
C THR A 57 3.16 -4.75 4.75
N ALA A 58 2.73 -3.71 5.44
CA ALA A 58 2.30 -3.81 6.84
C ALA A 58 1.08 -4.73 7.01
N ARG A 59 0.07 -4.55 6.15
CA ARG A 59 -1.15 -5.36 6.20
C ARG A 59 -0.89 -6.85 6.00
N VAL A 60 -0.10 -7.22 4.98
CA VAL A 60 0.16 -8.64 4.68
C VAL A 60 1.08 -9.30 5.72
N ASN A 61 1.86 -8.52 6.46
CA ASN A 61 2.67 -8.98 7.58
C ASN A 61 1.94 -8.92 8.94
N GLY A 62 0.70 -8.44 8.99
CA GLY A 62 -0.11 -8.37 10.22
C GLY A 62 0.34 -7.30 11.22
N ILE A 63 1.15 -6.33 10.80
CA ILE A 63 1.71 -5.28 11.65
C ILE A 63 1.18 -3.87 11.36
N PHE A 64 0.12 -3.75 10.55
CA PHE A 64 -0.53 -2.46 10.30
C PHE A 64 -1.10 -1.88 11.60
N GLY A 65 -0.83 -0.62 11.87
CA GLY A 65 -1.24 0.07 13.10
C GLY A 65 -1.84 1.43 12.84
N SER A 66 -1.02 2.41 12.51
CA SER A 66 -1.41 3.82 12.37
C SER A 66 -0.80 4.43 11.11
N ILE A 67 -1.27 5.61 10.74
CA ILE A 67 -0.73 6.39 9.62
C ILE A 67 -0.50 7.83 10.04
N ASP A 68 0.64 8.38 9.63
CA ASP A 68 0.88 9.81 9.57
C ASP A 68 0.69 10.29 8.14
N ALA A 69 -0.44 11.00 7.96
CA ALA A 69 -0.91 11.43 6.67
C ALA A 69 -0.26 12.75 6.27
N ASN A 70 0.64 12.67 5.32
CA ASN A 70 1.22 13.82 4.65
C ASN A 70 1.50 13.50 3.18
N GLN A 71 2.25 14.31 2.51
CA GLN A 71 2.64 14.12 1.12
C GLN A 71 4.05 14.64 0.92
N GLY A 72 4.89 13.81 0.29
CA GLY A 72 6.24 14.17 -0.09
C GLY A 72 6.37 14.40 -1.59
N ASP A 73 7.51 14.96 -1.99
CA ASP A 73 7.92 15.08 -3.38
C ASP A 73 9.18 14.26 -3.62
N LEU A 74 9.09 13.27 -4.51
CA LEU A 74 10.19 12.36 -4.84
C LEU A 74 11.45 13.07 -5.33
N LEU A 75 11.31 14.23 -5.98
CA LEU A 75 12.42 14.99 -6.53
C LEU A 75 13.18 15.79 -5.48
N LEU A 76 12.51 16.21 -4.41
CA LEU A 76 13.13 17.00 -3.34
C LEU A 76 14.07 16.17 -2.46
N GLY A 77 13.74 14.90 -2.24
CA GLY A 77 14.60 13.96 -1.52
C GLY A 77 14.79 14.26 -0.02
N TRP A 78 13.88 15.02 0.59
CA TRP A 78 13.83 15.32 2.02
C TRP A 78 12.37 15.35 2.51
N ASP A 79 12.19 15.31 3.81
CA ASP A 79 10.89 15.27 4.47
C ASP A 79 10.19 16.62 4.41
N THR A 80 9.18 16.72 3.58
CA THR A 80 8.49 17.99 3.30
C THR A 80 7.27 18.23 4.18
N ASP A 81 6.69 17.19 4.76
CA ASP A 81 5.49 17.22 5.61
C ASP A 81 4.36 18.08 5.01
N GLN A 82 4.08 17.92 3.74
CA GLN A 82 3.02 18.66 3.08
C GLN A 82 1.67 18.04 3.41
N PHE A 83 0.63 18.86 3.64
CA PHE A 83 -0.74 18.36 3.76
C PHE A 83 -1.15 17.59 2.50
N PRO A 84 -1.74 16.39 2.64
CA PRO A 84 -2.10 15.54 1.51
C PRO A 84 -3.31 16.10 0.78
N THR A 85 -3.21 16.23 -0.53
CA THR A 85 -4.29 16.70 -1.41
C THR A 85 -4.47 15.84 -2.67
N ASN A 86 -3.61 14.85 -2.87
CA ASN A 86 -3.68 13.93 -4.00
C ASN A 86 -4.71 12.83 -3.74
N VAL A 87 -5.90 12.96 -4.33
CA VAL A 87 -7.01 12.02 -4.11
C VAL A 87 -6.69 10.61 -4.58
N TYR A 88 -5.85 10.42 -5.60
CA TYR A 88 -5.40 9.08 -6.00
C TYR A 88 -4.60 8.39 -4.90
N GLU A 89 -3.66 9.10 -4.30
CA GLU A 89 -2.84 8.54 -3.21
C GLU A 89 -3.67 8.27 -1.98
N THR A 90 -4.58 9.18 -1.60
CA THR A 90 -5.47 8.95 -0.46
C THR A 90 -6.47 7.82 -0.72
N THR A 91 -6.94 7.64 -1.96
CA THR A 91 -7.77 6.48 -2.35
C THR A 91 -6.98 5.17 -2.22
N ALA A 92 -5.75 5.12 -2.75
CA ALA A 92 -4.90 3.94 -2.64
C ALA A 92 -4.56 3.61 -1.18
N CYS A 93 -4.33 4.63 -0.35
CA CYS A 93 -4.14 4.50 1.09
C CYS A 93 -5.38 3.90 1.76
N MET A 94 -6.55 4.52 1.58
CA MET A 94 -7.80 4.08 2.22
C MET A 94 -8.25 2.71 1.73
N TYR A 95 -7.91 2.32 0.50
CA TYR A 95 -8.12 0.96 0.02
C TYR A 95 -7.34 -0.06 0.89
N GLU A 96 -6.09 0.18 1.21
CA GLU A 96 -5.31 -0.72 2.08
C GLU A 96 -5.84 -0.72 3.51
N VAL A 97 -6.27 0.43 4.04
CA VAL A 97 -6.90 0.55 5.36
C VAL A 97 -8.18 -0.29 5.42
N LEU A 98 -9.08 -0.16 4.44
CA LEU A 98 -10.32 -0.94 4.36
C LEU A 98 -10.03 -2.45 4.20
N LYS A 99 -9.06 -2.82 3.37
CA LYS A 99 -8.63 -4.23 3.21
C LYS A 99 -7.94 -4.79 4.44
N ALA A 100 -7.45 -3.95 5.35
CA ALA A 100 -6.94 -4.34 6.67
C ALA A 100 -8.06 -4.53 7.73
N GLY A 101 -9.30 -4.13 7.41
CA GLY A 101 -10.41 -4.13 8.37
C GLY A 101 -10.56 -2.83 9.15
N GLY A 102 -9.93 -1.76 8.70
CA GLY A 102 -9.91 -0.46 9.37
C GLY A 102 -8.80 -0.32 10.41
N PHE A 103 -8.86 0.75 11.18
CA PHE A 103 -7.97 0.96 12.32
C PHE A 103 -8.54 0.27 13.56
N THR A 104 -7.70 -0.47 14.27
CA THR A 104 -8.09 -1.14 15.53
C THR A 104 -7.56 -0.41 16.75
N ASN A 105 -6.25 -0.14 16.80
CA ASN A 105 -5.57 0.50 17.93
C ASN A 105 -4.83 1.78 17.54
N GLY A 106 -4.93 2.18 16.29
CA GLY A 106 -4.31 3.38 15.74
C GLY A 106 -5.34 4.25 15.06
N GLY A 107 -4.88 5.13 14.21
CA GLY A 107 -5.72 6.05 13.49
C GLY A 107 -4.97 6.72 12.36
N LEU A 108 -5.64 7.71 11.79
CA LEU A 108 -5.05 8.63 10.84
C LEU A 108 -4.83 9.96 11.55
N ASN A 109 -3.60 10.43 11.56
CA ASN A 109 -3.27 11.78 11.95
C ASN A 109 -2.44 12.50 10.90
N PHE A 110 -2.37 13.83 10.99
CA PHE A 110 -1.52 14.61 10.09
C PHE A 110 -0.20 14.93 10.80
N ASP A 111 0.90 14.37 10.32
CA ASP A 111 2.22 14.92 10.53
C ASP A 111 2.54 15.83 9.33
N ALA A 112 1.94 17.02 9.38
CA ALA A 112 1.97 17.93 8.24
C ALA A 112 1.96 19.40 8.68
N LYS A 113 2.49 20.25 7.82
CA LYS A 113 2.57 21.70 8.03
C LYS A 113 2.21 22.47 6.76
N ALA A 114 1.59 23.63 6.94
CA ALA A 114 1.34 24.55 5.84
C ALA A 114 2.66 24.99 5.17
N ARG A 115 2.62 25.26 3.88
CA ARG A 115 3.79 25.74 3.13
C ARG A 115 4.23 27.13 3.61
N ARG A 116 5.51 27.49 3.35
CA ARG A 116 6.09 28.76 3.81
C ARG A 116 5.32 29.98 3.32
N GLN A 117 4.73 29.90 2.14
CA GLN A 117 3.95 30.98 1.55
C GLN A 117 2.53 31.07 2.07
N SER A 118 2.05 30.01 2.71
CA SER A 118 0.73 29.90 3.35
C SER A 118 0.87 30.30 4.83
N ASN A 119 0.87 31.58 5.10
CA ASN A 119 1.31 32.13 6.38
C ASN A 119 0.20 32.83 7.19
N THR A 120 -1.05 32.72 6.74
CA THR A 120 -2.20 33.24 7.46
C THR A 120 -2.84 32.15 8.33
N PHE A 121 -3.62 32.54 9.33
CA PHE A 121 -4.41 31.60 10.12
C PHE A 121 -5.43 30.84 9.25
N GLU A 122 -6.01 31.54 8.27
CA GLU A 122 -6.92 30.93 7.29
C GLU A 122 -6.23 29.83 6.48
N ASP A 123 -5.01 30.05 6.00
CA ASP A 123 -4.22 29.05 5.27
C ASP A 123 -4.00 27.77 6.09
N ILE A 124 -3.75 27.91 7.39
CA ILE A 124 -3.60 26.78 8.30
C ILE A 124 -4.89 25.96 8.37
N ILE A 125 -6.03 26.63 8.60
CA ILE A 125 -7.34 25.97 8.67
C ILE A 125 -7.66 25.29 7.33
N LEU A 126 -7.45 25.97 6.20
CA LEU A 126 -7.69 25.40 4.87
C LEU A 126 -6.80 24.19 4.58
N SER A 127 -5.56 24.19 5.05
CA SER A 127 -4.66 23.03 4.90
C SER A 127 -5.22 21.78 5.59
N TYR A 128 -5.72 21.91 6.80
CA TYR A 128 -6.37 20.80 7.51
C TYR A 128 -7.65 20.35 6.84
N ILE A 129 -8.50 21.28 6.41
CA ILE A 129 -9.75 20.96 5.70
C ILE A 129 -9.42 20.20 4.42
N ALA A 130 -8.50 20.70 3.61
CA ALA A 130 -8.10 20.05 2.35
C ALA A 130 -7.55 18.63 2.57
N GLY A 131 -6.76 18.43 3.62
CA GLY A 131 -6.26 17.11 4.00
C GLY A 131 -7.40 16.17 4.40
N MET A 132 -8.31 16.61 5.26
CA MET A 132 -9.47 15.82 5.67
C MET A 132 -10.39 15.49 4.50
N ASP A 133 -10.68 16.46 3.65
CA ASP A 133 -11.54 16.26 2.47
C ASP A 133 -10.92 15.28 1.47
N SER A 134 -9.61 15.35 1.26
CA SER A 134 -8.93 14.41 0.36
C SER A 134 -8.98 12.97 0.87
N PHE A 135 -8.86 12.76 2.19
CA PHE A 135 -9.00 11.43 2.78
C PHE A 135 -10.45 10.95 2.86
N ALA A 136 -11.40 11.84 3.14
CA ALA A 136 -12.83 11.51 3.10
C ALA A 136 -13.27 11.06 1.69
N LEU A 137 -12.85 11.79 0.66
CA LEU A 137 -13.10 11.41 -0.73
C LEU A 137 -12.35 10.13 -1.09
N GLY A 138 -11.09 10.00 -0.67
CA GLY A 138 -10.30 8.78 -0.85
C GLY A 138 -10.97 7.55 -0.24
N LEU A 139 -11.55 7.67 0.95
CA LEU A 139 -12.30 6.59 1.61
C LEU A 139 -13.54 6.17 0.80
N ILE A 140 -14.32 7.14 0.32
CA ILE A 140 -15.49 6.87 -0.52
C ILE A 140 -15.07 6.13 -1.79
N LYS A 141 -14.06 6.63 -2.49
CA LYS A 141 -13.57 6.01 -3.74
C LYS A 141 -12.93 4.64 -3.50
N ALA A 142 -12.24 4.44 -2.42
CA ALA A 142 -11.69 3.14 -2.04
C ALA A 142 -12.81 2.10 -1.79
N GLN A 143 -13.89 2.51 -1.15
CA GLN A 143 -15.06 1.64 -0.96
C GLN A 143 -15.73 1.32 -2.29
N GLU A 144 -15.91 2.30 -3.17
CA GLU A 144 -16.45 2.08 -4.52
C GLU A 144 -15.61 1.08 -5.33
N ILE A 145 -14.27 1.15 -5.24
CA ILE A 145 -13.35 0.18 -5.89
C ILE A 145 -13.54 -1.23 -5.30
N ILE A 146 -13.72 -1.34 -4.00
CA ILE A 146 -13.95 -2.63 -3.34
C ILE A 146 -15.30 -3.21 -3.73
N ASP A 147 -16.34 -2.39 -3.75
CA ASP A 147 -17.71 -2.81 -4.07
C ASP A 147 -17.87 -3.19 -5.56
N ASP A 148 -17.14 -2.54 -6.46
CA ASP A 148 -17.06 -2.89 -7.88
C ASP A 148 -16.57 -4.32 -8.11
N GLY A 149 -15.59 -4.79 -7.35
CA GLY A 149 -15.12 -6.17 -7.32
C GLY A 149 -14.20 -6.59 -8.46
N ARG A 150 -14.15 -5.90 -9.62
CA ARG A 150 -13.35 -6.30 -10.79
C ARG A 150 -11.87 -6.53 -10.50
N ILE A 151 -11.28 -5.75 -9.61
CA ILE A 151 -9.87 -5.91 -9.19
C ILE A 151 -9.65 -7.24 -8.45
N ASP A 152 -10.52 -7.56 -7.49
CA ASP A 152 -10.43 -8.80 -6.73
C ASP A 152 -10.79 -10.02 -7.59
N GLU A 153 -11.77 -9.92 -8.48
CA GLU A 153 -12.11 -10.97 -9.45
C GLU A 153 -10.92 -11.31 -10.34
N PHE A 154 -10.30 -10.30 -10.95
CA PHE A 154 -9.11 -10.49 -11.79
C PHE A 154 -7.98 -11.17 -11.02
N LYS A 155 -7.68 -10.69 -9.80
CA LYS A 155 -6.66 -11.29 -8.95
C LYS A 155 -6.97 -12.76 -8.64
N ASN A 156 -8.20 -13.07 -8.28
CA ASN A 156 -8.63 -14.43 -7.93
C ASN A 156 -8.55 -15.37 -9.14
N GLU A 157 -8.94 -14.90 -10.33
CA GLU A 157 -8.82 -15.66 -11.58
C GLU A 157 -7.33 -15.92 -11.89
N ARG A 158 -6.48 -14.87 -11.87
CA ARG A 158 -5.07 -14.98 -12.20
C ARG A 158 -4.33 -16.00 -11.33
N TYR A 159 -4.67 -16.10 -10.06
CA TYR A 159 -4.04 -17.02 -9.11
C TYR A 159 -4.85 -18.29 -8.86
N SER A 160 -5.91 -18.54 -9.64
CA SER A 160 -6.78 -19.71 -9.46
C SER A 160 -6.03 -21.04 -9.64
N SER A 161 -5.02 -21.08 -10.49
CA SER A 161 -4.19 -22.27 -10.73
C SER A 161 -3.47 -22.78 -9.47
N TYR A 162 -3.19 -21.91 -8.50
CA TYR A 162 -2.60 -22.33 -7.21
C TYR A 162 -3.58 -23.10 -6.31
N LYS A 163 -4.87 -23.10 -6.65
CA LYS A 163 -5.91 -23.79 -5.86
C LYS A 163 -6.19 -25.21 -6.37
N SER A 164 -5.63 -25.63 -7.49
CA SER A 164 -5.90 -26.93 -8.11
C SER A 164 -4.68 -27.50 -8.87
N GLY A 165 -4.76 -28.76 -9.26
CA GLY A 165 -3.77 -29.42 -10.12
C GLY A 165 -2.33 -29.29 -9.63
N ILE A 166 -1.40 -29.08 -10.57
CA ILE A 166 0.03 -28.94 -10.29
C ILE A 166 0.33 -27.73 -9.40
N GLY A 167 -0.38 -26.60 -9.63
CA GLY A 167 -0.17 -25.39 -8.85
C GLY A 167 -0.46 -25.59 -7.35
N LYS A 168 -1.53 -26.33 -7.02
CA LYS A 168 -1.83 -26.68 -5.62
C LYS A 168 -0.72 -27.56 -5.02
N ARG A 169 -0.22 -28.54 -5.76
CA ARG A 169 0.84 -29.44 -5.26
C ARG A 169 2.16 -28.67 -5.05
N ILE A 170 2.46 -27.67 -5.89
CA ILE A 170 3.62 -26.78 -5.68
C ILE A 170 3.47 -26.01 -4.36
N VAL A 171 2.32 -25.39 -4.12
CA VAL A 171 2.06 -24.65 -2.88
C VAL A 171 2.12 -25.53 -1.63
N GLU A 172 1.70 -26.80 -1.73
CA GLU A 172 1.77 -27.79 -0.66
C GLU A 172 3.16 -28.41 -0.48
N GLY A 173 4.18 -27.99 -1.26
CA GLY A 173 5.54 -28.53 -1.19
C GLY A 173 5.65 -29.99 -1.63
N LYS A 174 4.72 -30.47 -2.46
CA LYS A 174 4.66 -31.88 -2.92
C LYS A 174 5.38 -32.13 -4.23
N GLU A 175 5.98 -31.10 -4.82
CA GLU A 175 6.69 -31.18 -6.08
C GLU A 175 8.18 -30.91 -5.90
N THR A 176 8.99 -31.58 -6.71
CA THR A 176 10.43 -31.34 -6.83
C THR A 176 10.75 -30.69 -8.17
N LEU A 177 11.99 -30.22 -8.35
CA LEU A 177 12.42 -29.69 -9.66
C LEU A 177 12.35 -30.77 -10.76
N GLU A 178 12.64 -32.02 -10.43
CA GLU A 178 12.56 -33.15 -11.35
C GLU A 178 11.11 -33.40 -11.79
N SER A 179 10.17 -33.49 -10.85
CA SER A 179 8.76 -33.73 -11.17
C SER A 179 8.14 -32.57 -11.96
N LEU A 180 8.58 -31.34 -11.71
CA LEU A 180 8.15 -30.17 -12.47
C LEU A 180 8.74 -30.15 -13.88
N ALA A 181 10.00 -30.61 -14.06
CA ALA A 181 10.62 -30.74 -15.38
C ALA A 181 9.90 -31.80 -16.22
N GLU A 182 9.56 -32.96 -15.64
CA GLU A 182 8.75 -34.00 -16.30
C GLU A 182 7.37 -33.48 -16.68
N TYR A 183 6.69 -32.78 -15.79
CA TYR A 183 5.39 -32.16 -16.08
C TYR A 183 5.51 -31.15 -17.23
N ALA A 184 6.52 -30.27 -17.20
CA ALA A 184 6.73 -29.25 -18.22
C ALA A 184 7.04 -29.85 -19.60
N ALA A 185 7.76 -30.96 -19.66
CA ALA A 185 8.08 -31.66 -20.91
C ALA A 185 6.82 -32.19 -21.63
N GLY A 186 5.73 -32.43 -20.89
CA GLY A 186 4.45 -32.84 -21.45
C GLY A 186 3.56 -31.72 -21.98
N LEU A 187 3.95 -30.45 -21.77
CA LEU A 187 3.16 -29.29 -22.19
C LEU A 187 3.44 -28.95 -23.65
N THR A 188 2.40 -28.86 -24.47
CA THR A 188 2.53 -28.62 -25.93
C THR A 188 2.13 -27.20 -26.34
N ASP A 189 1.30 -26.53 -25.56
CA ASP A 189 0.80 -25.17 -25.88
C ASP A 189 0.63 -24.35 -24.58
N VAL A 190 1.69 -23.68 -24.18
CA VAL A 190 1.67 -22.82 -23.00
C VAL A 190 1.35 -21.39 -23.43
N LYS A 191 0.14 -20.95 -23.10
CA LYS A 191 -0.30 -19.57 -23.36
C LYS A 191 -0.10 -18.71 -22.12
N ALA A 192 0.57 -17.57 -22.30
CA ALA A 192 0.64 -16.56 -21.26
C ALA A 192 -0.73 -15.91 -21.03
N GLN A 193 -1.13 -15.79 -19.78
CA GLN A 193 -2.30 -14.98 -19.42
C GLN A 193 -1.94 -13.50 -19.46
N SER A 194 -2.84 -12.68 -20.00
CA SER A 194 -2.68 -11.23 -19.98
C SER A 194 -2.67 -10.69 -18.53
N GLY A 195 -1.76 -9.75 -18.25
CA GLY A 195 -1.75 -8.98 -17.00
C GLY A 195 -2.83 -7.92 -16.95
N ARG A 196 -3.42 -7.55 -18.10
CA ARG A 196 -4.50 -6.56 -18.24
C ARG A 196 -4.25 -5.26 -17.47
N GLN A 197 -3.00 -4.83 -17.38
CA GLN A 197 -2.61 -3.67 -16.57
C GLN A 197 -3.39 -2.42 -16.99
N GLU A 198 -3.37 -2.07 -18.27
CA GLU A 198 -4.03 -0.88 -18.79
C GLU A 198 -5.56 -0.92 -18.60
N TYR A 199 -6.15 -2.11 -18.70
CA TYR A 199 -7.57 -2.31 -18.41
C TYR A 199 -7.87 -2.04 -16.93
N LEU A 200 -7.07 -2.57 -16.00
CA LEU A 200 -7.29 -2.38 -14.57
C LEU A 200 -7.06 -0.92 -14.15
N GLU A 201 -6.07 -0.25 -14.74
CA GLU A 201 -5.87 1.19 -14.55
C GLU A 201 -7.06 2.00 -15.06
N SER A 202 -7.62 1.61 -16.21
CA SER A 202 -8.84 2.22 -16.76
C SER A 202 -10.04 2.01 -15.85
N VAL A 203 -10.19 0.82 -15.26
CA VAL A 203 -11.27 0.53 -14.28
C VAL A 203 -11.16 1.47 -13.07
N ILE A 204 -9.96 1.67 -12.54
CA ILE A 204 -9.74 2.60 -11.42
C ILE A 204 -10.11 4.02 -11.83
N ASN A 205 -9.64 4.47 -13.00
CA ASN A 205 -9.96 5.81 -13.52
C ASN A 205 -11.47 6.02 -13.72
N ASP A 206 -12.16 5.00 -14.23
CA ASP A 206 -13.60 5.02 -14.41
C ASP A 206 -14.34 5.25 -13.09
N ILE A 207 -13.98 4.51 -12.06
CA ILE A 207 -14.56 4.66 -10.71
C ILE A 207 -14.19 6.03 -10.11
N MET A 208 -12.94 6.47 -10.27
CA MET A 208 -12.48 7.74 -9.72
C MET A 208 -13.22 8.94 -10.30
N PHE A 209 -13.53 8.94 -11.59
CA PHE A 209 -14.08 10.07 -12.32
C PHE A 209 -15.51 9.88 -12.79
N GLY A 210 -16.13 8.73 -12.53
CA GLY A 210 -17.51 8.44 -12.94
C GLY A 210 -17.68 8.34 -14.45
N GLY A 211 -16.66 7.84 -15.13
CA GLY A 211 -16.76 7.51 -16.55
C GLY A 211 -17.51 6.17 -16.79
N THR A 212 -17.72 5.84 -18.04
CA THR A 212 -18.18 4.50 -18.48
C THR A 212 -17.18 3.97 -19.50
N ILE A 213 -16.48 2.90 -19.12
CA ILE A 213 -15.71 2.11 -20.09
C ILE A 213 -16.64 1.05 -20.71
#